data_a2af9dd8ec40a9ad74b8fb26ba792a27
#
_entry.id   a2af9dd8ec40a9ad74b8fb26ba792a27
#
_cell.length_a   1.000
_cell.length_b   1.000
_cell.length_c   1.000
_cell.angle_alpha   90.00
_cell.angle_beta   90.00
_cell.angle_gamma   90.00
#
_symmetry.space_group_name_H-M   'P 1'
#
loop_
_entity.id
_entity.type
_entity.pdbx_description
1 polymer ?
#
loop_
_entity_poly.entity_id
_entity_poly.type
_entity_poly.pdbx_seq_one_letter_code
_entity_poly.pdbx_strand_id
1 'polypeptide(L)'
;MTVGIAMGISTMAAAALGNTISDVCGVGLGGIIENLATRLGLPPSKLSRAQMLLRTTRTAGLVGSAIGVLVGCLIGMFPLLFMPDPEVMEAVKRKEKIVGLVDAVVEEAAAFLSATSATLFILDREHEILWARRRGAPGTPNAGALQDLKIELAHRGAVSDAARNGEPVIMPAGAGGAAPSMLCMPVYGADGLVAGVVQVVGKKSNGKALDRGFTADDAKDLSALCSHISVALENIKRADEADEVKKKIPYSG
;
A
#
# COMPACT_ATOMS: atom_id res chain seq x y z
N MET A 1 8.45 13.72 4.22
CA MET A 1 7.00 13.94 4.10
C MET A 1 6.21 13.76 5.40
N THR A 2 6.59 12.87 6.29
CA THR A 2 5.90 12.59 7.55
C THR A 2 5.84 13.78 8.53
N VAL A 3 6.87 14.60 8.60
CA VAL A 3 6.93 15.76 9.52
C VAL A 3 5.97 16.88 9.11
N GLY A 4 5.80 17.14 7.80
CA GLY A 4 4.89 18.17 7.29
C GLY A 4 3.41 17.86 7.55
N ILE A 5 3.03 16.59 7.44
CA ILE A 5 1.65 16.15 7.71
C ILE A 5 1.33 16.24 9.20
N ALA A 6 2.27 15.89 10.06
CA ALA A 6 2.10 15.97 11.51
C ALA A 6 1.98 17.41 12.05
N MET A 7 2.54 18.38 11.33
CA MET A 7 2.49 19.81 11.72
C MET A 7 1.48 20.64 10.93
N GLY A 8 0.70 20.04 10.03
CA GLY A 8 -0.30 20.75 9.22
C GLY A 8 0.31 21.76 8.22
N ILE A 9 1.60 21.62 7.88
CA ILE A 9 2.34 22.53 7.01
C ILE A 9 2.20 22.03 5.57
N SER A 10 1.96 22.94 4.62
CA SER A 10 1.91 22.61 3.20
C SER A 10 3.23 21.97 2.72
N THR A 11 3.15 21.13 1.69
CA THR A 11 4.34 20.44 1.11
C THR A 11 5.42 21.44 0.67
N MET A 12 5.00 22.58 0.16
CA MET A 12 5.89 23.69 -0.22
C MET A 12 6.60 24.31 1.00
N ALA A 13 5.88 24.54 2.09
CA ALA A 13 6.46 25.09 3.31
C ALA A 13 7.43 24.09 3.98
N ALA A 14 7.11 22.80 3.95
CA ALA A 14 8.03 21.76 4.44
C ALA A 14 9.31 21.68 3.61
N ALA A 15 9.21 21.81 2.29
CA ALA A 15 10.37 21.87 1.38
C ALA A 15 11.22 23.11 1.64
N ALA A 16 10.60 24.29 1.80
CA ALA A 16 11.30 25.54 2.10
C ALA A 16 12.03 25.48 3.45
N LEU A 17 11.40 24.92 4.49
CA LEU A 17 12.05 24.71 5.78
C LEU A 17 13.23 23.76 5.68
N GLY A 18 13.10 22.65 4.94
CA GLY A 18 14.17 21.70 4.70
C GLY A 18 15.38 22.34 4.02
N ASN A 19 15.12 23.18 3.00
CA ASN A 19 16.17 23.93 2.31
C ASN A 19 16.85 24.93 3.24
N THR A 20 16.08 25.70 4.03
CA THR A 20 16.64 26.68 5.00
C THR A 20 17.52 25.98 6.04
N ILE A 21 17.09 24.86 6.58
CA ILE A 21 17.90 24.07 7.55
C ILE A 21 19.19 23.56 6.88
N SER A 22 19.09 23.09 5.64
CA SER A 22 20.25 22.63 4.87
C SER A 22 21.27 23.74 4.64
N ASP A 23 20.80 24.94 4.28
CA ASP A 23 21.64 26.11 4.03
C ASP A 23 22.36 26.56 5.34
N VAL A 24 21.63 26.64 6.44
CA VAL A 24 22.19 26.98 7.75
C VAL A 24 23.24 25.95 8.20
N CYS A 25 22.94 24.67 8.02
CA CYS A 25 23.91 23.60 8.30
C CYS A 25 25.13 23.70 7.38
N GLY A 26 24.95 24.00 6.09
CA GLY A 26 26.04 24.18 5.13
C GLY A 26 27.02 25.28 5.54
N VAL A 27 26.49 26.43 5.96
CA VAL A 27 27.30 27.55 6.47
C VAL A 27 28.01 27.15 7.78
N GLY A 28 27.32 26.49 8.70
CA GLY A 28 27.91 26.06 9.98
C GLY A 28 28.99 24.99 9.84
N LEU A 29 28.82 24.09 8.85
CA LEU A 29 29.79 23.03 8.57
C LEU A 29 31.06 23.52 7.87
N GLY A 30 31.04 24.72 7.27
CA GLY A 30 32.21 25.28 6.61
C GLY A 30 33.48 25.31 7.48
N GLY A 31 33.36 25.74 8.75
CA GLY A 31 34.46 25.72 9.69
C GLY A 31 34.93 24.31 10.11
N ILE A 32 34.02 23.35 10.14
CA ILE A 32 34.32 21.94 10.41
C ILE A 32 35.10 21.31 9.25
N ILE A 33 34.68 21.62 8.02
CA ILE A 33 35.35 21.17 6.80
C ILE A 33 36.76 21.75 6.69
N GLU A 34 36.93 23.03 7.02
CA GLU A 34 38.27 23.66 7.04
C GLU A 34 39.17 23.02 8.06
N ASN A 35 38.70 22.73 9.28
CA ASN A 35 39.43 21.99 10.28
C ASN A 35 39.79 20.57 9.86
N LEU A 36 38.88 19.89 9.18
CA LEU A 36 39.11 18.56 8.64
C LEU A 36 40.13 18.57 7.51
N ALA A 37 40.07 19.56 6.61
CA ALA A 37 41.02 19.73 5.52
C ALA A 37 42.46 19.98 6.07
N THR A 38 42.59 20.79 7.12
CA THR A 38 43.88 21.00 7.80
C THR A 38 44.40 19.72 8.47
N ARG A 39 43.55 18.89 9.04
CA ARG A 39 43.94 17.58 9.61
C ARG A 39 44.37 16.58 8.56
N LEU A 40 43.79 16.66 7.34
CA LEU A 40 44.17 15.83 6.20
C LEU A 40 45.45 16.30 5.51
N GLY A 41 46.16 17.31 6.07
CA GLY A 41 47.44 17.78 5.57
C GLY A 41 47.35 18.81 4.45
N LEU A 42 46.15 19.39 4.20
CA LEU A 42 46.00 20.52 3.28
C LEU A 42 46.39 21.81 4.02
N PRO A 43 47.53 22.44 3.68
CA PRO A 43 47.97 23.65 4.38
C PRO A 43 47.02 24.82 4.08
N PRO A 44 46.73 25.67 5.08
CA PRO A 44 45.91 26.87 4.85
C PRO A 44 46.60 27.77 3.80
N SER A 45 45.81 28.31 2.89
CA SER A 45 46.31 29.21 1.85
C SER A 45 46.90 30.48 2.47
N LYS A 46 48.23 30.59 2.58
CA LYS A 46 48.95 31.77 3.07
C LYS A 46 49.05 32.86 1.97
N LEU A 47 47.92 33.16 1.31
CA LEU A 47 47.88 34.19 0.29
C LEU A 47 47.88 35.61 0.91
N SER A 48 48.75 36.47 0.39
CA SER A 48 48.72 37.88 0.77
C SER A 48 47.49 38.56 0.20
N ARG A 49 47.03 39.66 0.79
CA ARG A 49 45.88 40.45 0.29
C ARG A 49 46.02 40.83 -1.20
N ALA A 50 47.26 41.14 -1.62
CA ALA A 50 47.55 41.48 -3.02
C ALA A 50 47.38 40.27 -3.96
N GLN A 51 47.76 39.08 -3.51
CA GLN A 51 47.61 37.84 -4.25
C GLN A 51 46.14 37.36 -4.34
N MET A 52 45.31 37.65 -3.36
CA MET A 52 43.85 37.40 -3.41
C MET A 52 43.13 38.25 -4.43
N LEU A 53 43.67 39.43 -4.76
CA LEU A 53 43.09 40.33 -5.78
C LEU A 53 43.46 39.99 -7.21
N LEU A 54 44.40 39.05 -7.43
CA LEU A 54 44.78 38.59 -8.75
C LEU A 54 43.62 37.88 -9.43
N ARG A 55 43.40 38.17 -10.70
CA ARG A 55 42.36 37.53 -11.52
C ARG A 55 42.47 36.00 -11.48
N THR A 56 43.68 35.45 -11.54
CA THR A 56 43.97 34.04 -11.53
C THR A 56 43.51 33.36 -10.20
N THR A 57 43.75 34.00 -9.05
CA THR A 57 43.31 33.46 -7.76
C THR A 57 41.78 33.53 -7.64
N ARG A 58 41.17 34.56 -8.13
CA ARG A 58 39.72 34.74 -8.12
C ARG A 58 39.01 33.75 -9.04
N THR A 59 39.54 33.50 -10.23
CA THR A 59 39.01 32.48 -11.15
C THR A 59 39.22 31.07 -10.61
N ALA A 60 40.38 30.78 -10.02
CA ALA A 60 40.63 29.49 -9.39
C ALA A 60 39.63 29.21 -8.24
N GLY A 61 39.35 30.23 -7.40
CA GLY A 61 38.36 30.13 -6.33
C GLY A 61 36.94 29.88 -6.87
N LEU A 62 36.53 30.62 -7.91
CA LEU A 62 35.22 30.43 -8.56
C LEU A 62 35.08 29.05 -9.17
N VAL A 63 36.08 28.57 -9.89
CA VAL A 63 36.08 27.24 -10.51
C VAL A 63 36.06 26.15 -9.45
N GLY A 64 36.88 26.29 -8.39
CA GLY A 64 36.86 25.34 -7.27
C GLY A 64 35.51 25.27 -6.56
N SER A 65 34.87 26.43 -6.29
CA SER A 65 33.52 26.47 -5.73
C SER A 65 32.49 25.84 -6.63
N ALA A 66 32.53 26.13 -7.96
CA ALA A 66 31.60 25.56 -8.91
C ALA A 66 31.72 24.03 -8.99
N ILE A 67 32.94 23.51 -9.03
CA ILE A 67 33.19 22.06 -9.00
C ILE A 67 32.70 21.46 -7.69
N GLY A 68 32.96 22.09 -6.54
CA GLY A 68 32.51 21.63 -5.23
C GLY A 68 30.98 21.55 -5.13
N VAL A 69 30.29 22.57 -5.62
CA VAL A 69 28.80 22.59 -5.69
C VAL A 69 28.29 21.48 -6.61
N LEU A 70 28.89 21.31 -7.79
CA LEU A 70 28.49 20.28 -8.77
C LEU A 70 28.63 18.88 -8.18
N VAL A 71 29.77 18.59 -7.56
CA VAL A 71 30.02 17.30 -6.90
C VAL A 71 29.07 17.09 -5.71
N GLY A 72 28.86 18.13 -4.90
CA GLY A 72 27.93 18.08 -3.78
C GLY A 72 26.48 17.82 -4.21
N CYS A 73 26.03 18.46 -5.29
CA CYS A 73 24.71 18.22 -5.86
C CYS A 73 24.56 16.79 -6.42
N LEU A 74 25.58 16.27 -7.12
CA LEU A 74 25.56 14.90 -7.63
C LEU A 74 25.49 13.87 -6.48
N ILE A 75 26.27 14.06 -5.42
CA ILE A 75 26.21 13.20 -4.23
C ILE A 75 24.84 13.34 -3.53
N GLY A 76 24.30 14.56 -3.45
CA GLY A 76 22.98 14.82 -2.87
C GLY A 76 21.82 14.22 -3.65
N MET A 77 21.97 14.05 -4.98
CA MET A 77 20.97 13.38 -5.82
C MET A 77 21.02 11.85 -5.71
N PHE A 78 22.11 11.28 -5.22
CA PHE A 78 22.29 9.84 -5.13
C PHE A 78 21.15 9.11 -4.37
N PRO A 79 20.67 9.59 -3.20
CA PRO A 79 19.53 8.98 -2.53
C PRO A 79 18.22 9.05 -3.34
N LEU A 80 18.06 10.06 -4.22
CA LEU A 80 16.85 10.21 -5.02
C LEU A 80 16.74 9.15 -6.12
N LEU A 81 17.87 8.59 -6.58
CA LEU A 81 17.90 7.49 -7.55
C LEU A 81 17.29 6.19 -6.98
N PHE A 82 17.27 6.05 -5.66
CA PHE A 82 16.69 4.89 -4.97
C PHE A 82 15.31 5.17 -4.38
N MET A 83 14.82 6.40 -4.48
CA MET A 83 13.47 6.73 -4.05
C MET A 83 12.47 6.30 -5.13
N PRO A 84 11.45 5.50 -4.77
CA PRO A 84 10.37 5.20 -5.70
C PRO A 84 9.62 6.49 -6.05
N ASP A 85 9.17 6.58 -7.30
CA ASP A 85 8.43 7.73 -7.80
C ASP A 85 7.24 8.07 -6.88
N PRO A 86 7.03 9.36 -6.54
CA PRO A 86 5.96 9.78 -5.66
C PRO A 86 4.58 9.36 -6.19
N GLU A 87 4.38 9.29 -7.50
CA GLU A 87 3.14 8.81 -8.12
C GLU A 87 2.90 7.33 -7.84
N VAL A 88 3.94 6.51 -7.91
CA VAL A 88 3.87 5.07 -7.56
C VAL A 88 3.53 4.90 -6.08
N MET A 89 4.13 5.71 -5.21
CA MET A 89 3.87 5.64 -3.78
C MET A 89 2.45 6.10 -3.42
N GLU A 90 1.90 7.09 -4.14
CA GLU A 90 0.51 7.52 -3.97
C GLU A 90 -0.48 6.47 -4.49
N ALA A 91 -0.19 5.82 -5.61
CA ALA A 91 -0.99 4.73 -6.15
C ALA A 91 -1.04 3.54 -5.18
N VAL A 92 0.12 3.12 -4.64
CA VAL A 92 0.18 2.06 -3.62
C VAL A 92 -0.62 2.43 -2.37
N LYS A 93 -0.48 3.66 -1.85
CA LYS A 93 -1.26 4.12 -0.69
C LYS A 93 -2.76 4.17 -0.97
N ARG A 94 -3.16 4.53 -2.19
CA ARG A 94 -4.56 4.53 -2.59
C ARG A 94 -5.11 3.11 -2.62
N LYS A 95 -4.37 2.16 -3.18
CA LYS A 95 -4.72 0.73 -3.16
C LYS A 95 -4.85 0.18 -1.74
N GLU A 96 -3.85 0.43 -0.89
CA GLU A 96 -3.91 0.01 0.52
C GLU A 96 -5.14 0.57 1.23
N LYS A 97 -5.48 1.84 0.97
CA LYS A 97 -6.65 2.47 1.57
C LYS A 97 -7.97 1.83 1.10
N ILE A 98 -8.07 1.50 -0.20
CA ILE A 98 -9.28 0.87 -0.75
C ILE A 98 -9.38 -0.58 -0.25
N VAL A 99 -8.28 -1.32 -0.24
CA VAL A 99 -8.25 -2.69 0.31
C VAL A 99 -8.64 -2.68 1.80
N GLY A 100 -8.11 -1.75 2.58
CA GLY A 100 -8.49 -1.60 3.98
C GLY A 100 -9.97 -1.24 4.18
N LEU A 101 -10.57 -0.48 3.27
CA LEU A 101 -12.00 -0.17 3.31
C LEU A 101 -12.84 -1.42 2.99
N VAL A 102 -12.43 -2.21 2.01
CA VAL A 102 -13.11 -3.47 1.65
C VAL A 102 -13.03 -4.47 2.79
N ASP A 103 -11.86 -4.61 3.41
CA ASP A 103 -11.68 -5.48 4.59
C ASP A 103 -12.61 -5.06 5.74
N ALA A 104 -12.75 -3.74 6.00
CA ALA A 104 -13.65 -3.23 7.03
C ALA A 104 -15.12 -3.56 6.71
N VAL A 105 -15.55 -3.41 5.45
CA VAL A 105 -16.93 -3.76 5.04
C VAL A 105 -17.18 -5.26 5.17
N VAL A 106 -16.20 -6.09 4.84
CA VAL A 106 -16.30 -7.55 4.99
C VAL A 106 -16.38 -7.95 6.47
N GLU A 107 -15.60 -7.30 7.33
CA GLU A 107 -15.65 -7.55 8.78
C GLU A 107 -17.00 -7.10 9.38
N GLU A 108 -17.54 -5.96 8.93
CA GLU A 108 -18.87 -5.49 9.32
C GLU A 108 -19.97 -6.45 8.83
N ALA A 109 -19.84 -7.04 7.65
CA ALA A 109 -20.75 -8.06 7.15
C ALA A 109 -20.76 -9.30 8.06
N ALA A 110 -19.62 -9.72 8.60
CA ALA A 110 -19.56 -10.80 9.58
C ALA A 110 -20.30 -10.45 10.88
N ALA A 111 -20.14 -9.22 11.36
CA ALA A 111 -20.84 -8.74 12.56
C ALA A 111 -22.35 -8.65 12.33
N PHE A 112 -22.78 -8.10 11.20
CA PHE A 112 -24.19 -7.96 10.82
C PHE A 112 -24.90 -9.31 10.73
N LEU A 113 -24.26 -10.30 10.12
CA LEU A 113 -24.79 -11.66 10.01
C LEU A 113 -24.59 -12.49 11.27
N SER A 114 -24.06 -11.91 12.33
CA SER A 114 -23.72 -12.63 13.58
C SER A 114 -22.84 -13.86 13.30
N ALA A 115 -21.84 -13.71 12.44
CA ALA A 115 -20.91 -14.76 12.05
C ALA A 115 -19.59 -14.68 12.82
N THR A 116 -18.78 -15.73 12.73
CA THR A 116 -17.47 -15.78 13.37
C THR A 116 -16.43 -14.98 12.58
N SER A 117 -16.51 -15.07 11.26
CA SER A 117 -15.58 -14.37 10.35
C SER A 117 -16.17 -14.26 8.95
N ALA A 118 -15.72 -13.24 8.22
CA ALA A 118 -15.92 -13.13 6.78
C ALA A 118 -14.57 -12.95 6.08
N THR A 119 -14.50 -13.35 4.82
CA THR A 119 -13.31 -13.25 3.98
C THR A 119 -13.73 -12.99 2.55
N LEU A 120 -13.11 -12.00 1.91
CA LEU A 120 -13.31 -11.74 0.49
C LEU A 120 -12.20 -12.46 -0.30
N PHE A 121 -12.60 -13.30 -1.23
CA PHE A 121 -11.75 -13.92 -2.23
C PHE A 121 -11.91 -13.16 -3.55
N ILE A 122 -10.82 -12.70 -4.13
CA ILE A 122 -10.79 -12.03 -5.42
C ILE A 122 -10.41 -13.06 -6.48
N LEU A 123 -11.15 -13.09 -7.58
CA LEU A 123 -10.91 -14.02 -8.67
C LEU A 123 -9.91 -13.43 -9.68
N ASP A 124 -8.76 -14.07 -9.80
CA ASP A 124 -7.83 -13.90 -10.89
C ASP A 124 -8.21 -14.87 -12.01
N ARG A 125 -8.77 -14.34 -13.09
CA ARG A 125 -9.27 -15.15 -14.22
C ARG A 125 -8.16 -15.65 -15.12
N GLU A 126 -7.05 -14.94 -15.20
CA GLU A 126 -5.92 -15.34 -16.04
C GLU A 126 -5.23 -16.59 -15.49
N HIS A 127 -5.14 -16.67 -14.17
CA HIS A 127 -4.50 -17.79 -13.49
C HIS A 127 -5.49 -18.80 -12.91
N GLU A 128 -6.79 -18.58 -13.04
CA GLU A 128 -7.86 -19.40 -12.46
C GLU A 128 -7.70 -19.62 -10.93
N ILE A 129 -7.31 -18.57 -10.22
CA ILE A 129 -7.02 -18.59 -8.78
C ILE A 129 -7.93 -17.62 -8.05
N LEU A 130 -8.50 -18.07 -6.95
CA LEU A 130 -9.14 -17.24 -5.94
C LEU A 130 -8.11 -16.93 -4.84
N TRP A 131 -7.83 -15.67 -4.65
CA TRP A 131 -6.90 -15.25 -3.61
C TRP A 131 -7.58 -14.31 -2.61
N ALA A 132 -7.20 -14.45 -1.34
CA ALA A 132 -7.68 -13.61 -0.27
C ALA A 132 -6.53 -13.24 0.65
N ARG A 133 -6.62 -12.06 1.25
CA ARG A 133 -5.75 -11.66 2.35
C ARG A 133 -6.58 -11.63 3.62
N ARG A 134 -6.19 -12.43 4.59
CA ARG A 134 -6.89 -12.56 5.87
C ARG A 134 -5.94 -12.22 7.01
N ARG A 135 -6.45 -11.50 7.99
CA ARG A 135 -5.74 -11.32 9.25
C ARG A 135 -5.88 -12.57 10.11
N GLY A 136 -4.78 -13.07 10.66
CA GLY A 136 -4.79 -14.23 11.53
C GLY A 136 -5.73 -14.03 12.72
N ALA A 137 -6.53 -15.06 13.03
CA ALA A 137 -7.52 -15.01 14.10
C ALA A 137 -6.85 -14.82 15.47
N PRO A 138 -7.51 -14.08 16.41
CA PRO A 138 -7.00 -13.96 17.78
C PRO A 138 -6.87 -15.35 18.41
N GLY A 139 -5.75 -15.62 19.09
CA GLY A 139 -5.47 -16.91 19.72
C GLY A 139 -4.73 -17.94 18.85
N THR A 140 -4.39 -17.62 17.61
CA THR A 140 -3.52 -18.43 16.76
C THR A 140 -2.07 -17.97 16.81
N PRO A 141 -1.07 -18.81 16.49
CA PRO A 141 0.35 -18.41 16.46
C PRO A 141 0.62 -17.22 15.54
N ASN A 142 -0.24 -16.98 14.55
CA ASN A 142 -0.15 -15.89 13.57
C ASN A 142 -1.22 -14.80 13.81
N ALA A 143 -1.68 -14.63 15.05
CA ALA A 143 -2.66 -13.60 15.38
C ALA A 143 -2.19 -12.21 14.93
N GLY A 144 -3.02 -11.54 14.13
CA GLY A 144 -2.74 -10.20 13.58
C GLY A 144 -1.83 -10.17 12.35
N ALA A 145 -1.14 -11.26 12.00
CA ALA A 145 -0.36 -11.33 10.77
C ALA A 145 -1.29 -11.48 9.55
N LEU A 146 -0.93 -10.80 8.45
CA LEU A 146 -1.64 -10.97 7.18
C LEU A 146 -1.19 -12.28 6.52
N GLN A 147 -2.16 -13.12 6.18
CA GLN A 147 -1.96 -14.39 5.50
C GLN A 147 -2.60 -14.32 4.12
N ASP A 148 -1.84 -14.68 3.10
CA ASP A 148 -2.36 -14.82 1.75
C ASP A 148 -2.89 -16.24 1.57
N LEU A 149 -4.18 -16.34 1.28
CA LEU A 149 -4.87 -17.60 0.96
C LEU A 149 -5.03 -17.68 -0.54
N LYS A 150 -4.68 -18.82 -1.13
CA LYS A 150 -4.87 -19.10 -2.55
C LYS A 150 -5.64 -20.39 -2.71
N ILE A 151 -6.68 -20.37 -3.52
CA ILE A 151 -7.51 -21.53 -3.84
C ILE A 151 -7.61 -21.60 -5.36
N GLU A 152 -7.24 -22.72 -5.94
CA GLU A 152 -7.45 -22.94 -7.37
C GLU A 152 -8.94 -23.06 -7.68
N LEU A 153 -9.39 -22.46 -8.77
CA LEU A 153 -10.80 -22.48 -9.18
C LEU A 153 -11.26 -23.91 -9.49
N ALA A 154 -10.35 -24.78 -9.91
CA ALA A 154 -10.60 -26.20 -10.15
C ALA A 154 -10.82 -27.00 -8.85
N HIS A 155 -10.40 -26.47 -7.70
CA HIS A 155 -10.58 -27.16 -6.42
C HIS A 155 -12.07 -27.25 -6.07
N ARG A 156 -12.52 -28.43 -5.59
CA ARG A 156 -13.91 -28.61 -5.15
C ARG A 156 -14.10 -27.99 -3.77
N GLY A 157 -15.00 -27.02 -3.66
CA GLY A 157 -15.29 -26.34 -2.41
C GLY A 157 -16.31 -25.22 -2.60
N ALA A 158 -16.98 -24.83 -1.51
CA ALA A 158 -18.07 -23.85 -1.55
C ALA A 158 -17.66 -22.52 -2.19
N VAL A 159 -16.43 -22.07 -1.96
CA VAL A 159 -15.91 -20.82 -2.55
C VAL A 159 -15.74 -20.94 -4.06
N SER A 160 -15.10 -22.05 -4.52
CA SER A 160 -14.88 -22.30 -5.94
C SER A 160 -16.19 -22.60 -6.67
N ASP A 161 -17.13 -23.27 -6.02
CA ASP A 161 -18.44 -23.57 -6.59
C ASP A 161 -19.28 -22.28 -6.76
N ALA A 162 -19.26 -21.39 -5.75
CA ALA A 162 -19.90 -20.07 -5.87
C ALA A 162 -19.26 -19.21 -6.96
N ALA A 163 -17.93 -19.26 -7.12
CA ALA A 163 -17.23 -18.53 -8.17
C ALA A 163 -17.56 -19.01 -9.58
N ARG A 164 -17.66 -20.35 -9.77
CA ARG A 164 -17.93 -20.96 -11.08
C ARG A 164 -19.39 -20.84 -11.51
N ASN A 165 -20.30 -21.09 -10.58
CA ASN A 165 -21.74 -21.14 -10.90
C ASN A 165 -22.38 -19.75 -10.87
N GLY A 166 -21.73 -18.79 -10.19
CA GLY A 166 -22.33 -17.46 -9.97
C GLY A 166 -23.53 -17.50 -9.01
N GLU A 167 -23.71 -18.56 -8.23
CA GLU A 167 -24.83 -18.71 -7.31
C GLU A 167 -24.35 -18.78 -5.86
N PRO A 168 -25.15 -18.30 -4.89
CA PRO A 168 -24.83 -18.43 -3.49
C PRO A 168 -24.80 -19.89 -3.06
N VAL A 169 -23.78 -20.28 -2.30
CA VAL A 169 -23.61 -21.62 -1.74
C VAL A 169 -23.77 -21.57 -0.23
N ILE A 170 -24.76 -22.28 0.30
CA ILE A 170 -24.99 -22.40 1.74
C ILE A 170 -24.62 -23.81 2.20
N MET A 171 -23.70 -23.89 3.16
CA MET A 171 -23.33 -25.15 3.79
C MET A 171 -23.75 -25.15 5.26
N PRO A 172 -24.55 -26.12 5.71
CA PRO A 172 -24.92 -26.23 7.13
C PRO A 172 -23.70 -26.61 7.97
N ALA A 173 -23.81 -26.43 9.27
CA ALA A 173 -22.81 -26.92 10.20
C ALA A 173 -22.73 -28.44 10.14
N GLY A 174 -21.52 -28.99 10.23
CA GLY A 174 -21.29 -30.41 10.30
C GLY A 174 -21.90 -31.01 11.57
N ALA A 175 -22.35 -32.29 11.51
CA ALA A 175 -22.92 -33.00 12.63
C ALA A 175 -21.96 -32.94 13.85
N GLY A 176 -22.49 -32.56 15.01
CA GLY A 176 -21.71 -32.44 16.23
C GLY A 176 -20.72 -31.29 16.27
N GLY A 177 -20.85 -30.28 15.39
CA GLY A 177 -19.95 -29.11 15.35
C GLY A 177 -18.59 -29.37 14.70
N ALA A 178 -18.44 -30.49 13.97
CA ALA A 178 -17.19 -30.86 13.31
C ALA A 178 -16.73 -29.88 12.24
N ALA A 179 -17.66 -29.13 11.61
CA ALA A 179 -17.36 -28.05 10.68
C ALA A 179 -18.32 -26.87 10.91
N PRO A 180 -17.84 -25.63 10.85
CA PRO A 180 -18.72 -24.47 10.99
C PRO A 180 -19.63 -24.32 9.75
N SER A 181 -20.82 -23.75 9.95
CA SER A 181 -21.69 -23.37 8.85
C SER A 181 -21.02 -22.30 7.98
N MET A 182 -21.31 -22.32 6.67
CA MET A 182 -20.68 -21.44 5.70
C MET A 182 -21.70 -20.88 4.69
N LEU A 183 -21.55 -19.62 4.35
CA LEU A 183 -22.27 -18.97 3.26
C LEU A 183 -21.23 -18.33 2.35
N CYS A 184 -21.24 -18.71 1.06
CA CYS A 184 -20.41 -18.14 0.02
C CYS A 184 -21.31 -17.37 -0.96
N MET A 185 -21.06 -16.07 -1.12
CA MET A 185 -21.82 -15.17 -2.00
C MET A 185 -20.92 -14.67 -3.11
N PRO A 186 -21.26 -14.88 -4.38
CA PRO A 186 -20.50 -14.30 -5.50
C PRO A 186 -20.67 -12.79 -5.55
N VAL A 187 -19.58 -12.10 -5.87
CA VAL A 187 -19.52 -10.66 -6.13
C VAL A 187 -19.30 -10.46 -7.60
N TYR A 188 -20.18 -9.70 -8.25
CA TYR A 188 -20.10 -9.46 -9.67
C TYR A 188 -19.36 -8.17 -9.98
N GLY A 189 -18.56 -8.16 -11.04
CA GLY A 189 -17.97 -6.96 -11.61
C GLY A 189 -18.96 -6.18 -12.48
N ALA A 190 -18.53 -5.03 -12.99
CA ALA A 190 -19.33 -4.22 -13.91
C ALA A 190 -19.59 -4.94 -15.26
N ASP A 191 -18.78 -5.92 -15.60
CA ASP A 191 -18.92 -6.79 -16.76
C ASP A 191 -20.02 -7.88 -16.60
N GLY A 192 -20.67 -7.92 -15.44
CA GLY A 192 -21.67 -8.94 -15.09
C GLY A 192 -21.08 -10.32 -14.80
N LEU A 193 -19.76 -10.45 -14.77
CA LEU A 193 -19.08 -11.70 -14.44
C LEU A 193 -18.63 -11.69 -12.98
N VAL A 194 -18.44 -12.87 -12.39
CA VAL A 194 -17.95 -13.00 -11.02
C VAL A 194 -16.54 -12.43 -10.89
N ALA A 195 -16.38 -11.41 -10.05
CA ALA A 195 -15.11 -10.77 -9.73
C ALA A 195 -14.48 -11.30 -8.43
N GLY A 196 -15.30 -11.91 -7.57
CA GLY A 196 -14.85 -12.48 -6.30
C GLY A 196 -15.97 -13.22 -5.59
N VAL A 197 -15.66 -13.72 -4.39
CA VAL A 197 -16.60 -14.41 -3.52
C VAL A 197 -16.41 -13.94 -2.08
N VAL A 198 -17.48 -13.54 -1.43
CA VAL A 198 -17.49 -13.31 0.02
C VAL A 198 -17.87 -14.60 0.72
N GLN A 199 -16.98 -15.13 1.53
CA GLN A 199 -17.21 -16.27 2.38
C GLN A 199 -17.47 -15.81 3.80
N VAL A 200 -18.60 -16.21 4.37
CA VAL A 200 -18.96 -15.97 5.78
C VAL A 200 -19.05 -17.31 6.50
N VAL A 201 -18.44 -17.41 7.67
CA VAL A 201 -18.24 -18.67 8.39
C VAL A 201 -18.75 -18.56 9.82
N GLY A 202 -19.46 -19.60 10.27
CA GLY A 202 -19.81 -19.80 11.66
C GLY A 202 -20.93 -18.89 12.15
N LYS A 203 -22.17 -19.13 11.74
CA LYS A 203 -23.37 -18.44 12.24
C LYS A 203 -23.51 -18.65 13.74
N LYS A 204 -23.76 -17.57 14.48
CA LYS A 204 -23.94 -17.59 15.94
C LYS A 204 -25.34 -17.09 16.31
N SER A 205 -25.86 -17.58 17.42
CA SER A 205 -27.00 -16.97 18.12
C SER A 205 -26.67 -16.88 19.60
N ASN A 206 -26.79 -15.71 20.18
CA ASN A 206 -26.43 -15.43 21.58
C ASN A 206 -24.99 -15.89 21.94
N GLY A 207 -24.04 -15.71 21.01
CA GLY A 207 -22.64 -16.11 21.21
C GLY A 207 -22.33 -17.61 21.05
N LYS A 208 -23.35 -18.45 20.80
CA LYS A 208 -23.18 -19.89 20.55
C LYS A 208 -23.34 -20.21 19.07
N ALA A 209 -22.62 -21.22 18.59
CA ALA A 209 -22.79 -21.71 17.22
C ALA A 209 -24.23 -22.19 17.00
N LEU A 210 -24.81 -21.82 15.84
CA LEU A 210 -26.17 -22.19 15.49
C LEU A 210 -26.16 -23.45 14.61
N ASP A 211 -26.84 -24.51 15.07
CA ASP A 211 -26.89 -25.80 14.33
C ASP A 211 -27.57 -25.67 12.95
N ARG A 212 -28.52 -24.72 12.80
CA ARG A 212 -29.21 -24.51 11.53
C ARG A 212 -28.39 -23.77 10.46
N GLY A 213 -27.28 -23.16 10.83
CA GLY A 213 -26.43 -22.44 9.90
C GLY A 213 -27.06 -21.16 9.34
N PHE A 214 -26.64 -20.75 8.13
CA PHE A 214 -27.14 -19.60 7.41
C PHE A 214 -28.46 -19.92 6.69
N THR A 215 -29.31 -18.90 6.52
CA THR A 215 -30.62 -18.98 5.87
C THR A 215 -30.59 -18.27 4.50
N ALA A 216 -31.67 -18.43 3.72
CA ALA A 216 -31.86 -17.69 2.47
C ALA A 216 -32.01 -16.18 2.70
N ASP A 217 -32.53 -15.75 3.86
CA ASP A 217 -32.61 -14.33 4.20
C ASP A 217 -31.21 -13.75 4.50
N ASP A 218 -30.35 -14.50 5.20
CA ASP A 218 -28.95 -14.12 5.37
C ASP A 218 -28.22 -13.97 4.01
N ALA A 219 -28.56 -14.81 3.04
CA ALA A 219 -28.00 -14.70 1.69
C ALA A 219 -28.47 -13.43 0.96
N LYS A 220 -29.75 -13.02 1.14
CA LYS A 220 -30.25 -11.75 0.58
C LYS A 220 -29.56 -10.54 1.23
N ASP A 221 -29.41 -10.56 2.54
CA ASP A 221 -28.76 -9.49 3.29
C ASP A 221 -27.27 -9.36 2.85
N LEU A 222 -26.58 -10.49 2.71
CA LEU A 222 -25.21 -10.50 2.21
C LEU A 222 -25.11 -10.04 0.75
N SER A 223 -26.09 -10.37 -0.09
CA SER A 223 -26.15 -9.91 -1.49
C SER A 223 -26.21 -8.39 -1.59
N ALA A 224 -26.97 -7.74 -0.71
CA ALA A 224 -27.03 -6.28 -0.66
C ALA A 224 -25.67 -5.66 -0.33
N LEU A 225 -24.94 -6.24 0.63
CA LEU A 225 -23.56 -5.81 0.97
C LEU A 225 -22.56 -6.08 -0.15
N CYS A 226 -22.72 -7.21 -0.87
CA CYS A 226 -21.86 -7.56 -2.00
C CYS A 226 -21.95 -6.54 -3.15
N SER A 227 -23.06 -5.85 -3.31
CA SER A 227 -23.18 -4.78 -4.31
C SER A 227 -22.26 -3.59 -4.03
N HIS A 228 -22.06 -3.24 -2.77
CA HIS A 228 -21.12 -2.20 -2.37
C HIS A 228 -19.65 -2.65 -2.56
N ILE A 229 -19.37 -3.92 -2.24
CA ILE A 229 -18.05 -4.51 -2.47
C ILE A 229 -17.72 -4.54 -3.97
N SER A 230 -18.69 -4.83 -4.82
CA SER A 230 -18.57 -4.81 -6.29
C SER A 230 -18.02 -3.47 -6.79
N VAL A 231 -18.64 -2.36 -6.36
CA VAL A 231 -18.20 -1.01 -6.74
C VAL A 231 -16.76 -0.73 -6.26
N ALA A 232 -16.40 -1.18 -5.06
CA ALA A 232 -15.05 -0.99 -4.52
C ALA A 232 -14.01 -1.80 -5.32
N LEU A 233 -14.30 -3.05 -5.67
CA LEU A 233 -13.43 -3.89 -6.50
C LEU A 233 -13.23 -3.30 -7.90
N GLU A 234 -14.28 -2.78 -8.51
CA GLU A 234 -14.18 -2.12 -9.80
C GLU A 234 -13.28 -0.88 -9.77
N ASN A 235 -13.36 -0.10 -8.70
CA ASN A 235 -12.48 1.05 -8.49
C ASN A 235 -11.01 0.64 -8.33
N ILE A 236 -10.73 -0.50 -7.68
CA ILE A 236 -9.38 -1.06 -7.58
C ILE A 236 -8.88 -1.45 -8.97
N LYS A 237 -9.68 -2.20 -9.72
CA LYS A 237 -9.32 -2.68 -11.06
C LYS A 237 -9.03 -1.53 -12.02
N ARG A 238 -9.89 -0.51 -12.07
CA ARG A 238 -9.66 0.71 -12.87
C ARG A 238 -8.39 1.46 -12.48
N ALA A 239 -8.07 1.51 -11.20
CA ALA A 239 -6.83 2.12 -10.74
C ALA A 239 -5.61 1.32 -11.23
N ASP A 240 -5.66 -0.01 -11.25
CA ASP A 240 -4.60 -0.88 -11.74
C ASP A 240 -4.39 -0.72 -13.24
N GLU A 241 -5.47 -0.72 -14.02
CA GLU A 241 -5.44 -0.51 -15.46
C GLU A 241 -4.87 0.87 -15.83
N ALA A 242 -5.23 1.91 -15.11
CA ALA A 242 -4.70 3.26 -15.31
C ALA A 242 -3.19 3.33 -15.03
N ASP A 243 -2.71 2.63 -14.01
CA ASP A 243 -1.28 2.55 -13.68
C ASP A 243 -0.49 1.75 -14.72
N GLU A 244 -1.07 0.68 -15.27
CA GLU A 244 -0.43 -0.08 -16.36
C GLU A 244 -0.34 0.71 -17.67
N VAL A 245 -1.38 1.47 -18.01
CA VAL A 245 -1.38 2.33 -19.20
C VAL A 245 -0.31 3.41 -19.07
N LYS A 246 -0.17 4.03 -17.90
CA LYS A 246 0.90 5.00 -17.63
C LYS A 246 2.30 4.41 -17.77
N LYS A 247 2.51 3.15 -17.38
CA LYS A 247 3.81 2.47 -17.55
C LYS A 247 4.14 2.15 -19.01
N LYS A 248 3.14 1.96 -19.85
CA LYS A 248 3.30 1.62 -21.29
C LYS A 248 3.47 2.83 -22.20
N ILE A 249 3.18 4.05 -21.74
CA ILE A 249 3.41 5.29 -22.49
C ILE A 249 4.80 5.81 -22.09
N PRO A 250 5.86 5.62 -22.91
CA PRO A 250 7.14 6.26 -22.66
C PRO A 250 6.90 7.77 -22.80
N TYR A 251 7.43 8.54 -21.87
CA TYR A 251 7.45 10.00 -21.93
C TYR A 251 8.03 10.44 -23.28
N SER A 252 7.15 10.84 -24.19
CA SER A 252 7.52 11.60 -25.37
C SER A 252 7.44 13.06 -24.99
N GLY A 253 8.55 13.59 -24.48
CA GLY A 253 8.74 15.00 -24.17
C GLY A 253 10.19 15.34 -24.39
#